data_c58a143d20f78340cf9d814cdaa1e2b6
#
_entry.id   c58a143d20f78340cf9d814cdaa1e2b6
#
_cell.length_a   1.000
_cell.length_b   1.000
_cell.length_c   1.000
_cell.angle_alpha   90.00
_cell.angle_beta   90.00
_cell.angle_gamma   90.00
#
_symmetry.space_group_name_H-M   'P 1'
#
loop_
_entity.id
_entity.type
_entity.pdbx_description
1 polymer ?
#
loop_
_entity_poly.entity_id
_entity_poly.type
_entity_poly.pdbx_seq_one_letter_code
_entity_poly.pdbx_strand_id
1 'polypeptide(L)'
;MSIIIEVHARQIFDSRGNPTVEVDVITENGIMGRAAVPSGASTGEHEAVEIRDGGKPYMGKGVLRAVKNVNEVLAQELIGASVFDQKKIDQTMIDLDGTSNKSKLGANAILGISLATAKAAANELGLPLYRYVGGVNAHTLPVPMMNIINGGSHSDAPIAFQEFMVMPIGAESFTHAIQIGSEIFHHLKKVLHDRGLSTAVGDEGGFAPTLDGTEDALDTILMAIENAGYKSGEQVKIALDCAAAEFYVDGVYDYTKFEGDKGVKRTSEEQAQYLAELSKKYPIISIEDGMDENDWDGWKALTEKAGDLVQLVGDDLFVTNVTRLSKGIEQGIANSILIKVNQIGTLSETISAVEMAHRAGYTSVMSHRSGETEDNTIADLAVALNTGQIKTGSASRSDRMAKYNQLLRIEEELEHSAFYPQDKAFNL
;
A
#
# COMPACT_ATOMS: atom_id res chain seq x y z
N MET A 1 17.87 16.33 -25.63
CA MET A 1 16.50 15.87 -25.31
C MET A 1 16.50 14.39 -25.61
N SER A 2 16.14 13.52 -24.66
CA SER A 2 16.08 12.08 -24.95
C SER A 2 14.63 11.68 -25.24
N ILE A 3 14.41 10.97 -26.34
CA ILE A 3 13.10 10.55 -26.80
C ILE A 3 12.92 9.04 -26.62
N ILE A 4 11.70 8.61 -26.46
CA ILE A 4 11.31 7.19 -26.40
C ILE A 4 11.39 6.62 -27.81
N ILE A 5 12.13 5.51 -28.00
CA ILE A 5 12.23 4.81 -29.28
C ILE A 5 11.56 3.43 -29.25
N GLU A 6 11.35 2.86 -28.05
CA GLU A 6 10.69 1.56 -27.89
C GLU A 6 9.92 1.53 -26.57
N VAL A 7 8.73 0.94 -26.63
CA VAL A 7 7.93 0.54 -25.46
C VAL A 7 7.51 -0.91 -25.68
N HIS A 8 7.88 -1.79 -24.75
CA HIS A 8 7.63 -3.21 -24.87
C HIS A 8 7.08 -3.80 -23.56
N ALA A 9 5.94 -4.46 -23.63
CA ALA A 9 5.36 -5.17 -22.50
C ALA A 9 5.44 -6.68 -22.67
N ARG A 10 5.50 -7.36 -21.51
CA ARG A 10 5.40 -8.83 -21.39
C ARG A 10 4.59 -9.23 -20.19
N GLN A 11 4.11 -10.46 -20.22
CA GLN A 11 3.53 -11.11 -19.06
C GLN A 11 4.64 -11.71 -18.21
N ILE A 12 4.61 -11.42 -16.91
CA ILE A 12 5.43 -12.06 -15.88
C ILE A 12 4.50 -12.63 -14.78
N PHE A 13 5.03 -13.10 -13.66
CA PHE A 13 4.24 -13.63 -12.54
C PHE A 13 4.42 -12.78 -11.28
N ASP A 14 3.35 -12.60 -10.55
CA ASP A 14 3.35 -11.99 -9.23
C ASP A 14 3.69 -12.99 -8.11
N SER A 15 3.78 -12.50 -6.87
CA SER A 15 4.10 -13.27 -5.66
C SER A 15 3.08 -14.37 -5.31
N ARG A 16 1.89 -14.33 -5.93
CA ARG A 16 0.84 -15.34 -5.80
C ARG A 16 0.83 -16.35 -6.96
N GLY A 17 1.77 -16.22 -7.92
CA GLY A 17 1.81 -17.03 -9.12
C GLY A 17 0.75 -16.66 -10.16
N ASN A 18 0.13 -15.49 -10.07
CA ASN A 18 -0.77 -14.98 -11.09
C ASN A 18 -0.01 -14.13 -12.12
N PRO A 19 -0.44 -14.12 -13.40
CA PRO A 19 0.13 -13.24 -14.39
C PRO A 19 -0.03 -11.76 -14.02
N THR A 20 1.01 -10.97 -14.33
CA THR A 20 0.97 -9.50 -14.29
C THR A 20 1.79 -8.90 -15.44
N VAL A 21 1.71 -7.58 -15.61
CA VAL A 21 2.35 -6.84 -16.70
C VAL A 21 3.70 -6.31 -16.25
N GLU A 22 4.73 -6.49 -17.10
CA GLU A 22 6.00 -5.78 -17.00
C GLU A 22 6.25 -5.01 -18.28
N VAL A 23 6.73 -3.77 -18.17
CA VAL A 23 6.99 -2.86 -19.30
C VAL A 23 8.42 -2.37 -19.27
N ASP A 24 9.05 -2.38 -20.45
CA ASP A 24 10.31 -1.69 -20.75
C ASP A 24 10.03 -0.45 -21.60
N VAL A 25 10.67 0.66 -21.23
CA VAL A 25 10.76 1.89 -22.05
C VAL A 25 12.22 2.13 -22.36
N ILE A 26 12.55 2.26 -23.65
CA ILE A 26 13.93 2.46 -24.12
C ILE A 26 14.03 3.82 -24.83
N THR A 27 15.08 4.56 -24.51
CA THR A 27 15.34 5.87 -25.08
C THR A 27 16.31 5.79 -26.27
N GLU A 28 16.42 6.86 -27.05
CA GLU A 28 17.37 6.95 -28.21
C GLU A 28 18.84 6.74 -27.83
N ASN A 29 19.19 6.93 -26.56
CA ASN A 29 20.52 6.67 -26.03
C ASN A 29 20.74 5.22 -25.59
N GLY A 30 19.73 4.34 -25.76
CA GLY A 30 19.76 2.95 -25.34
C GLY A 30 19.55 2.76 -23.82
N ILE A 31 19.13 3.79 -23.12
CA ILE A 31 18.83 3.72 -21.68
C ILE A 31 17.43 3.13 -21.50
N MET A 32 17.33 2.19 -20.58
CA MET A 32 16.09 1.45 -20.31
C MET A 32 15.55 1.76 -18.91
N GLY A 33 14.23 1.93 -18.82
CA GLY A 33 13.47 1.84 -17.59
C GLY A 33 12.54 0.64 -17.63
N ARG A 34 12.47 -0.13 -16.55
CA ARG A 34 11.60 -1.31 -16.41
C ARG A 34 10.73 -1.20 -15.18
N ALA A 35 9.45 -1.51 -15.33
CA ALA A 35 8.51 -1.55 -14.22
C ALA A 35 7.57 -2.75 -14.33
N ALA A 36 7.32 -3.41 -13.20
CA ALA A 36 6.30 -4.43 -13.06
C ALA A 36 5.11 -3.89 -12.25
N VAL A 37 3.90 -4.29 -12.64
CA VAL A 37 2.67 -3.77 -12.06
C VAL A 37 2.16 -4.70 -10.97
N PRO A 38 1.87 -4.20 -9.75
CA PRO A 38 1.25 -4.99 -8.69
C PRO A 38 -0.24 -5.24 -8.97
N SER A 39 -0.82 -6.23 -8.28
CA SER A 39 -2.23 -6.62 -8.44
C SER A 39 -2.90 -6.89 -7.08
N GLY A 40 -4.10 -6.37 -6.85
CA GLY A 40 -4.88 -6.61 -5.64
C GLY A 40 -5.52 -8.00 -5.60
N ALA A 41 -5.81 -8.51 -4.38
CA ALA A 41 -6.70 -9.65 -4.15
C ALA A 41 -8.14 -9.18 -3.99
N SER A 42 -8.38 -8.26 -3.07
CA SER A 42 -9.57 -7.43 -2.96
C SER A 42 -9.35 -6.13 -3.73
N THR A 43 -10.39 -5.61 -4.34
CA THR A 43 -10.34 -4.34 -5.08
C THR A 43 -11.53 -3.49 -4.66
N GLY A 44 -11.29 -2.25 -4.28
CA GLY A 44 -12.35 -1.28 -4.01
C GLY A 44 -13.21 -1.02 -5.26
N GLU A 45 -14.49 -0.81 -5.07
CA GLU A 45 -15.47 -0.60 -6.14
C GLU A 45 -15.06 0.51 -7.12
N HIS A 46 -14.32 1.48 -6.64
CA HIS A 46 -13.96 2.70 -7.36
C HIS A 46 -12.52 2.73 -7.91
N GLU A 47 -11.79 1.62 -7.83
CA GLU A 47 -10.45 1.51 -8.41
C GLU A 47 -10.45 1.59 -9.93
N ALA A 48 -9.35 2.05 -10.51
CA ALA A 48 -9.10 1.93 -11.94
C ALA A 48 -9.02 0.44 -12.36
N VAL A 49 -9.53 0.13 -13.54
CA VAL A 49 -9.75 -1.25 -13.98
C VAL A 49 -8.45 -1.91 -14.41
N GLU A 50 -8.09 -2.99 -13.74
CA GLU A 50 -7.08 -3.93 -14.20
C GLU A 50 -7.67 -4.86 -15.28
N ILE A 51 -7.13 -4.83 -16.50
CA ILE A 51 -7.62 -5.70 -17.58
C ILE A 51 -7.05 -7.09 -17.40
N ARG A 52 -7.97 -8.07 -17.35
CA ARG A 52 -7.69 -9.50 -17.35
C ARG A 52 -8.27 -10.15 -18.60
N ASP A 53 -7.64 -11.24 -19.07
CA ASP A 53 -8.03 -11.90 -20.33
C ASP A 53 -9.38 -12.62 -20.24
N GLY A 54 -9.74 -13.09 -19.05
CA GLY A 54 -10.89 -13.98 -18.87
C GLY A 54 -10.63 -15.40 -19.41
N GLY A 55 -11.68 -16.18 -19.49
CA GLY A 55 -11.59 -17.54 -20.06
C GLY A 55 -10.88 -18.56 -19.16
N LYS A 56 -10.35 -19.66 -19.76
CA LYS A 56 -9.76 -20.77 -19.00
C LYS A 56 -8.29 -20.58 -18.61
N PRO A 57 -7.41 -20.02 -19.49
CA PRO A 57 -6.00 -19.87 -19.14
C PRO A 57 -5.84 -19.05 -17.85
N TYR A 58 -4.98 -19.52 -16.96
CA TYR A 58 -4.73 -18.87 -15.66
C TYR A 58 -6.00 -18.58 -14.86
N MET A 59 -7.05 -19.40 -15.03
CA MET A 59 -8.37 -19.18 -14.39
C MET A 59 -8.96 -17.80 -14.70
N GLY A 60 -8.72 -17.29 -15.90
CA GLY A 60 -9.16 -15.95 -16.34
C GLY A 60 -8.25 -14.80 -15.98
N LYS A 61 -7.17 -15.05 -15.21
CA LYS A 61 -6.26 -14.01 -14.69
C LYS A 61 -5.13 -13.61 -15.65
N GLY A 62 -5.08 -14.12 -16.89
CA GLY A 62 -4.11 -13.73 -17.90
C GLY A 62 -4.12 -12.21 -18.17
N VAL A 63 -3.00 -11.65 -18.68
CA VAL A 63 -2.85 -10.20 -18.95
C VAL A 63 -2.43 -9.90 -20.39
N LEU A 64 -2.58 -10.87 -21.31
CA LEU A 64 -2.14 -10.69 -22.70
C LEU A 64 -2.91 -9.59 -23.43
N ARG A 65 -4.17 -9.31 -23.04
CA ARG A 65 -4.93 -8.16 -23.56
C ARG A 65 -4.26 -6.83 -23.16
N ALA A 66 -3.85 -6.69 -21.90
CA ALA A 66 -3.13 -5.51 -21.43
C ALA A 66 -1.77 -5.38 -22.11
N VAL A 67 -1.01 -6.48 -22.25
CA VAL A 67 0.26 -6.54 -22.99
C VAL A 67 0.06 -6.09 -24.45
N LYS A 68 -1.00 -6.56 -25.10
CA LYS A 68 -1.34 -6.14 -26.47
C LYS A 68 -1.68 -4.65 -26.54
N ASN A 69 -2.43 -4.12 -25.57
CA ASN A 69 -2.77 -2.70 -25.52
C ASN A 69 -1.51 -1.82 -25.38
N VAL A 70 -0.51 -2.27 -24.62
CA VAL A 70 0.80 -1.59 -24.56
C VAL A 70 1.49 -1.65 -25.92
N ASN A 71 1.71 -2.85 -26.46
CA ASN A 71 2.59 -3.05 -27.61
C ASN A 71 2.01 -2.53 -28.94
N GLU A 72 0.68 -2.59 -29.12
CA GLU A 72 0.03 -2.28 -30.39
C GLU A 72 -0.69 -0.92 -30.41
N VAL A 73 -1.03 -0.36 -29.23
CA VAL A 73 -1.78 0.90 -29.15
C VAL A 73 -0.97 1.99 -28.47
N LEU A 74 -0.64 1.82 -27.18
CA LEU A 74 0.01 2.87 -26.38
C LEU A 74 1.44 3.17 -26.90
N ALA A 75 2.22 2.14 -27.25
CA ALA A 75 3.58 2.31 -27.74
C ALA A 75 3.65 3.19 -28.99
N GLN A 76 2.72 3.05 -29.91
CA GLN A 76 2.71 3.81 -31.18
C GLN A 76 2.56 5.32 -30.96
N GLU A 77 1.79 5.73 -29.95
CA GLU A 77 1.53 7.13 -29.63
C GLU A 77 2.66 7.77 -28.82
N LEU A 78 3.49 6.95 -28.16
CA LEU A 78 4.54 7.44 -27.27
C LEU A 78 5.94 7.46 -27.90
N ILE A 79 6.16 6.72 -29.00
CA ILE A 79 7.43 6.78 -29.74
C ILE A 79 7.65 8.21 -30.27
N GLY A 80 8.86 8.77 -30.00
CA GLY A 80 9.23 10.14 -30.31
C GLY A 80 8.87 11.16 -29.22
N ALA A 81 8.12 10.76 -28.18
CA ALA A 81 7.88 11.63 -27.04
C ALA A 81 9.14 11.80 -26.19
N SER A 82 9.31 12.96 -25.57
CA SER A 82 10.40 13.19 -24.61
C SER A 82 10.17 12.34 -23.35
N VAL A 83 11.16 11.53 -22.96
CA VAL A 83 11.09 10.70 -21.75
C VAL A 83 10.93 11.53 -20.47
N PHE A 84 11.29 12.82 -20.50
CA PHE A 84 11.20 13.73 -19.35
C PHE A 84 9.83 14.39 -19.19
N ASP A 85 8.91 14.23 -20.16
CA ASP A 85 7.59 14.84 -20.13
C ASP A 85 6.54 13.90 -19.49
N GLN A 86 6.83 13.40 -18.27
CA GLN A 86 6.01 12.42 -17.56
C GLN A 86 4.52 12.77 -17.59
N LYS A 87 4.18 13.99 -17.20
CA LYS A 87 2.78 14.44 -17.13
C LYS A 87 2.07 14.41 -18.47
N LYS A 88 2.79 14.75 -19.57
CA LYS A 88 2.25 14.68 -20.92
C LYS A 88 2.08 13.24 -21.39
N ILE A 89 3.02 12.36 -21.08
CA ILE A 89 2.94 10.93 -21.40
C ILE A 89 1.73 10.30 -20.69
N ASP A 90 1.60 10.52 -19.40
CA ASP A 90 0.48 10.01 -18.61
C ASP A 90 -0.86 10.54 -19.15
N GLN A 91 -0.96 11.84 -19.44
CA GLN A 91 -2.17 12.44 -19.99
C GLN A 91 -2.51 11.88 -21.38
N THR A 92 -1.52 11.67 -22.25
CA THR A 92 -1.73 11.05 -23.57
C THR A 92 -2.37 9.67 -23.43
N MET A 93 -1.90 8.84 -22.46
CA MET A 93 -2.47 7.51 -22.22
C MET A 93 -3.88 7.57 -21.66
N ILE A 94 -4.15 8.52 -20.76
CA ILE A 94 -5.48 8.76 -20.19
C ILE A 94 -6.48 9.17 -21.29
N ASP A 95 -6.09 10.09 -22.16
CA ASP A 95 -6.92 10.58 -23.28
C ASP A 95 -7.22 9.48 -24.31
N LEU A 96 -6.25 8.60 -24.58
CA LEU A 96 -6.43 7.43 -25.46
C LEU A 96 -7.41 6.39 -24.87
N ASP A 97 -7.33 6.17 -23.56
CA ASP A 97 -8.30 5.33 -22.87
C ASP A 97 -9.70 5.98 -22.93
N GLY A 98 -9.81 7.24 -22.56
CA GLY A 98 -11.02 8.05 -22.65
C GLY A 98 -12.16 7.63 -21.70
N THR A 99 -11.89 6.68 -20.78
CA THR A 99 -12.84 6.28 -19.74
C THR A 99 -12.43 6.81 -18.38
N SER A 100 -13.35 7.00 -17.45
CA SER A 100 -13.07 7.56 -16.12
C SER A 100 -12.22 6.64 -15.23
N ASN A 101 -12.20 5.32 -15.53
CA ASN A 101 -11.56 4.29 -14.72
C ASN A 101 -10.58 3.42 -15.52
N LYS A 102 -10.11 3.89 -16.67
CA LYS A 102 -9.13 3.18 -17.53
C LYS A 102 -9.61 1.79 -18.02
N SER A 103 -10.92 1.59 -18.16
CA SER A 103 -11.51 0.28 -18.51
C SER A 103 -11.29 -0.14 -19.96
N LYS A 104 -10.88 0.76 -20.87
CA LYS A 104 -10.64 0.45 -22.28
C LYS A 104 -9.25 -0.14 -22.53
N LEU A 105 -8.19 0.47 -22.01
CA LEU A 105 -6.81 0.05 -22.21
C LEU A 105 -6.24 -0.70 -21.01
N GLY A 106 -6.71 -0.41 -19.81
CA GLY A 106 -6.33 -1.04 -18.56
C GLY A 106 -5.36 -0.23 -17.72
N ALA A 107 -5.68 -0.06 -16.45
CA ALA A 107 -4.79 0.60 -15.49
C ALA A 107 -3.42 -0.09 -15.41
N ASN A 108 -3.38 -1.42 -15.51
CA ASN A 108 -2.13 -2.19 -15.50
C ASN A 108 -1.26 -1.91 -16.76
N ALA A 109 -1.84 -1.74 -17.94
CA ALA A 109 -1.10 -1.35 -19.14
C ALA A 109 -0.54 0.07 -19.02
N ILE A 110 -1.36 1.02 -18.59
CA ILE A 110 -1.02 2.44 -18.45
C ILE A 110 0.04 2.65 -17.37
N LEU A 111 -0.15 2.05 -16.19
CA LEU A 111 0.79 2.19 -15.07
C LEU A 111 2.17 1.61 -15.40
N GLY A 112 2.22 0.45 -16.07
CA GLY A 112 3.50 -0.15 -16.47
C GLY A 112 4.35 0.81 -17.30
N ILE A 113 3.75 1.50 -18.28
CA ILE A 113 4.44 2.52 -19.09
C ILE A 113 4.81 3.73 -18.25
N SER A 114 3.88 4.22 -17.43
CA SER A 114 4.09 5.42 -16.60
C SER A 114 5.30 5.27 -15.69
N LEU A 115 5.41 4.16 -14.96
CA LEU A 115 6.53 3.89 -14.06
C LEU A 115 7.84 3.57 -14.81
N ALA A 116 7.77 2.81 -15.91
CA ALA A 116 8.95 2.51 -16.73
C ALA A 116 9.52 3.79 -17.35
N THR A 117 8.67 4.72 -17.78
CA THR A 117 9.10 6.04 -18.30
C THR A 117 9.85 6.84 -17.24
N ALA A 118 9.31 6.94 -16.01
CA ALA A 118 9.99 7.64 -14.92
C ALA A 118 11.36 7.03 -14.60
N LYS A 119 11.47 5.70 -14.61
CA LYS A 119 12.75 5.00 -14.41
C LYS A 119 13.72 5.24 -15.57
N ALA A 120 13.24 5.23 -16.82
CA ALA A 120 14.10 5.55 -17.98
C ALA A 120 14.62 6.99 -17.90
N ALA A 121 13.77 7.94 -17.53
CA ALA A 121 14.16 9.34 -17.35
C ALA A 121 15.18 9.53 -16.22
N ALA A 122 14.99 8.87 -15.08
CA ALA A 122 15.95 8.86 -13.99
C ALA A 122 17.31 8.31 -14.41
N ASN A 123 17.29 7.15 -15.10
CA ASN A 123 18.51 6.51 -15.62
C ASN A 123 19.22 7.38 -16.66
N GLU A 124 18.51 8.09 -17.53
CA GLU A 124 19.07 9.05 -18.50
C GLU A 124 19.86 10.17 -17.82
N LEU A 125 19.41 10.60 -16.66
CA LEU A 125 20.06 11.65 -15.88
C LEU A 125 21.14 11.10 -14.93
N GLY A 126 21.30 9.77 -14.83
CA GLY A 126 22.19 9.13 -13.87
C GLY A 126 21.74 9.37 -12.41
N LEU A 127 20.44 9.54 -12.17
CA LEU A 127 19.85 9.77 -10.86
C LEU A 127 19.10 8.53 -10.39
N PRO A 128 19.11 8.21 -9.10
CA PRO A 128 18.16 7.26 -8.53
C PRO A 128 16.74 7.80 -8.65
N LEU A 129 15.75 6.89 -8.73
CA LEU A 129 14.35 7.26 -9.01
C LEU A 129 13.79 8.22 -7.95
N TYR A 130 14.09 7.99 -6.66
CA TYR A 130 13.60 8.88 -5.59
C TYR A 130 14.08 10.32 -5.74
N ARG A 131 15.33 10.53 -6.23
CA ARG A 131 15.90 11.86 -6.51
C ARG A 131 15.27 12.50 -7.74
N TYR A 132 15.05 11.70 -8.79
CA TYR A 132 14.44 12.20 -10.02
C TYR A 132 13.01 12.72 -9.75
N VAL A 133 12.20 11.94 -9.04
CA VAL A 133 10.80 12.28 -8.75
C VAL A 133 10.68 13.35 -7.65
N GLY A 134 11.41 13.21 -6.56
CA GLY A 134 11.26 14.06 -5.36
C GLY A 134 12.22 15.26 -5.29
N GLY A 135 13.22 15.31 -6.18
CA GLY A 135 14.19 16.40 -6.22
C GLY A 135 15.06 16.46 -4.96
N VAL A 136 15.51 17.68 -4.63
CA VAL A 136 16.46 17.90 -3.50
C VAL A 136 15.84 17.65 -2.12
N ASN A 137 14.53 17.64 -2.01
CA ASN A 137 13.83 17.45 -0.74
C ASN A 137 13.50 15.97 -0.44
N ALA A 138 13.88 15.03 -1.31
CA ALA A 138 13.67 13.59 -1.12
C ALA A 138 14.73 13.02 -0.15
N HIS A 139 14.42 12.99 1.16
CA HIS A 139 15.35 12.54 2.18
C HIS A 139 14.66 11.90 3.41
N THR A 140 13.32 11.87 3.44
CA THR A 140 12.56 11.27 4.54
C THR A 140 12.38 9.77 4.30
N LEU A 141 12.97 8.95 5.16
CA LEU A 141 12.76 7.50 5.20
C LEU A 141 11.40 7.22 5.86
N PRO A 142 10.55 6.36 5.27
CA PRO A 142 9.23 6.12 5.84
C PRO A 142 9.28 5.20 7.07
N VAL A 143 8.40 5.45 8.06
CA VAL A 143 8.12 4.49 9.14
C VAL A 143 7.42 3.26 8.52
N PRO A 144 7.97 2.04 8.68
CA PRO A 144 7.34 0.84 8.13
C PRO A 144 6.16 0.40 8.99
N MET A 145 5.04 0.11 8.31
CA MET A 145 3.87 -0.60 8.85
C MET A 145 4.02 -2.07 8.47
N MET A 146 4.57 -2.89 9.38
CA MET A 146 4.94 -4.27 9.09
C MET A 146 3.81 -5.23 9.49
N ASN A 147 3.08 -5.79 8.53
CA ASN A 147 2.00 -6.74 8.75
C ASN A 147 2.56 -8.06 9.33
N ILE A 148 2.31 -8.35 10.61
CA ILE A 148 2.86 -9.53 11.30
C ILE A 148 1.82 -10.59 11.64
N ILE A 149 0.52 -10.25 11.72
CA ILE A 149 -0.60 -11.19 11.86
C ILE A 149 -1.68 -10.85 10.83
N ASN A 150 -2.16 -11.87 10.11
CA ASN A 150 -3.25 -11.79 9.16
C ASN A 150 -4.54 -12.38 9.73
N GLY A 151 -5.66 -11.75 9.41
CA GLY A 151 -7.02 -12.23 9.63
C GLY A 151 -7.89 -11.94 8.41
N GLY A 152 -9.18 -11.77 8.60
CA GLY A 152 -10.15 -11.45 7.55
C GLY A 152 -10.02 -12.37 6.33
N SER A 153 -10.10 -11.80 5.14
CA SER A 153 -9.95 -12.55 3.88
C SER A 153 -8.50 -13.03 3.60
N HIS A 154 -7.51 -12.61 4.41
CA HIS A 154 -6.11 -13.03 4.28
C HIS A 154 -5.75 -14.27 5.13
N SER A 155 -6.70 -14.84 5.87
CA SER A 155 -6.49 -15.97 6.77
C SER A 155 -7.77 -16.78 6.97
N ASP A 156 -7.63 -18.06 7.30
CA ASP A 156 -8.75 -18.91 7.77
C ASP A 156 -9.00 -18.74 9.29
N ALA A 157 -8.32 -17.82 9.95
CA ALA A 157 -8.49 -17.55 11.37
C ALA A 157 -9.83 -16.85 11.66
N PRO A 158 -10.46 -17.11 12.83
CA PRO A 158 -11.71 -16.46 13.22
C PRO A 158 -11.45 -15.02 13.74
N ILE A 159 -10.89 -14.19 12.91
CA ILE A 159 -10.54 -12.78 13.18
C ILE A 159 -11.12 -11.95 12.06
N ALA A 160 -11.93 -10.92 12.37
CA ALA A 160 -12.58 -10.10 11.36
C ALA A 160 -11.61 -9.11 10.70
N PHE A 161 -10.68 -8.51 11.46
CA PHE A 161 -9.72 -7.56 10.92
C PHE A 161 -8.65 -8.25 10.06
N GLN A 162 -8.30 -7.62 8.94
CA GLN A 162 -7.46 -8.22 7.90
C GLN A 162 -5.98 -8.22 8.27
N GLU A 163 -5.47 -7.13 8.87
CA GLU A 163 -4.04 -6.99 9.15
C GLU A 163 -3.78 -6.34 10.51
N PHE A 164 -2.76 -6.88 11.19
CA PHE A 164 -2.21 -6.33 12.42
C PHE A 164 -0.73 -6.04 12.20
N MET A 165 -0.37 -4.77 12.29
CA MET A 165 0.96 -4.29 11.92
C MET A 165 1.70 -3.72 13.12
N VAL A 166 3.02 -3.88 13.15
CA VAL A 166 3.90 -3.17 14.09
C VAL A 166 4.57 -1.98 13.40
N MET A 167 4.69 -0.88 14.14
CA MET A 167 5.30 0.37 13.69
C MET A 167 6.42 0.77 14.66
N PRO A 168 7.71 0.64 14.27
CA PRO A 168 8.86 0.98 15.10
C PRO A 168 9.11 2.51 15.15
N ILE A 169 8.20 3.25 15.77
CA ILE A 169 8.26 4.72 15.83
C ILE A 169 9.41 5.25 16.69
N GLY A 170 9.91 4.46 17.64
CA GLY A 170 11.04 4.83 18.50
C GLY A 170 12.41 4.47 17.92
N ALA A 171 12.48 4.03 16.65
CA ALA A 171 13.76 3.76 16.01
C ALA A 171 14.52 5.07 15.69
N GLU A 172 15.85 5.01 15.72
CA GLU A 172 16.72 6.16 15.44
C GLU A 172 17.05 6.32 13.94
N SER A 173 16.80 5.27 13.15
CA SER A 173 17.07 5.19 11.72
C SER A 173 16.15 4.16 11.07
N PHE A 174 16.08 4.13 9.74
CA PHE A 174 15.34 3.10 9.03
C PHE A 174 15.95 1.71 9.25
N THR A 175 17.28 1.61 9.22
CA THR A 175 17.99 0.36 9.54
C THR A 175 17.62 -0.16 10.94
N HIS A 176 17.54 0.71 11.95
CA HIS A 176 17.10 0.33 13.29
C HIS A 176 15.63 -0.08 13.32
N ALA A 177 14.77 0.57 12.53
CA ALA A 177 13.35 0.19 12.42
C ALA A 177 13.18 -1.22 11.86
N ILE A 178 13.95 -1.58 10.83
CA ILE A 178 13.94 -2.94 10.25
C ILE A 178 14.48 -3.98 11.24
N GLN A 179 15.51 -3.64 12.02
CA GLN A 179 16.00 -4.50 13.09
C GLN A 179 14.88 -4.80 14.09
N ILE A 180 14.23 -3.77 14.64
CA ILE A 180 13.12 -3.90 15.59
C ILE A 180 12.02 -4.79 15.02
N GLY A 181 11.55 -4.51 13.79
CA GLY A 181 10.50 -5.29 13.14
C GLY A 181 10.88 -6.76 12.94
N SER A 182 12.12 -7.04 12.52
CA SER A 182 12.64 -8.40 12.35
C SER A 182 12.71 -9.15 13.68
N GLU A 183 13.22 -8.53 14.73
CA GLU A 183 13.30 -9.15 16.05
C GLU A 183 11.92 -9.46 16.63
N ILE A 184 10.95 -8.53 16.51
CA ILE A 184 9.56 -8.78 16.90
C ILE A 184 8.95 -9.92 16.09
N PHE A 185 9.16 -9.97 14.77
CA PHE A 185 8.68 -11.04 13.91
C PHE A 185 9.18 -12.42 14.37
N HIS A 186 10.46 -12.55 14.72
CA HIS A 186 11.02 -13.80 15.20
C HIS A 186 10.54 -14.16 16.61
N HIS A 187 10.36 -13.18 17.50
CA HIS A 187 9.77 -13.41 18.82
C HIS A 187 8.30 -13.81 18.71
N LEU A 188 7.53 -13.19 17.80
CA LEU A 188 6.14 -13.60 17.53
C LEU A 188 6.07 -15.06 17.05
N LYS A 189 6.98 -15.46 16.13
CA LYS A 189 7.07 -16.85 15.69
C LYS A 189 7.24 -17.81 16.87
N LYS A 190 8.09 -17.44 17.83
CA LYS A 190 8.30 -18.23 19.04
C LYS A 190 7.06 -18.28 19.93
N VAL A 191 6.40 -17.14 20.17
CA VAL A 191 5.16 -17.05 20.96
C VAL A 191 4.07 -17.95 20.36
N LEU A 192 3.86 -17.90 19.04
CA LEU A 192 2.90 -18.74 18.33
C LEU A 192 3.24 -20.22 18.45
N HIS A 193 4.50 -20.58 18.25
CA HIS A 193 4.97 -21.96 18.38
C HIS A 193 4.76 -22.51 19.81
N ASP A 194 5.10 -21.73 20.84
CA ASP A 194 4.95 -22.13 22.25
C ASP A 194 3.45 -22.29 22.64
N ARG A 195 2.54 -21.58 21.95
CA ARG A 195 1.09 -21.76 22.05
C ARG A 195 0.54 -22.92 21.19
N GLY A 196 1.38 -23.62 20.41
CA GLY A 196 0.95 -24.69 19.51
C GLY A 196 0.20 -24.20 18.27
N LEU A 197 0.35 -22.91 17.91
CA LEU A 197 -0.30 -22.28 16.77
C LEU A 197 0.56 -22.34 15.49
N SER A 198 -0.09 -22.18 14.33
CA SER A 198 0.61 -22.14 13.03
C SER A 198 1.58 -20.98 12.94
N THR A 199 2.76 -21.24 12.38
CA THR A 199 3.75 -20.23 12.00
C THR A 199 3.91 -20.15 10.48
N ALA A 200 2.95 -20.65 9.71
CA ALA A 200 2.85 -20.40 8.27
C ALA A 200 2.53 -18.93 8.02
N VAL A 201 3.07 -18.42 6.91
CA VAL A 201 2.88 -17.02 6.52
C VAL A 201 1.88 -16.90 5.37
N GLY A 202 1.11 -15.83 5.37
CA GLY A 202 0.19 -15.47 4.30
C GLY A 202 0.88 -14.75 3.13
N ASP A 203 0.07 -14.21 2.22
CA ASP A 203 0.51 -13.57 0.98
C ASP A 203 1.44 -12.37 1.22
N GLU A 204 1.28 -11.68 2.33
CA GLU A 204 2.06 -10.50 2.69
C GLU A 204 3.19 -10.76 3.69
N GLY A 205 3.45 -12.04 3.99
CA GLY A 205 4.58 -12.47 4.81
C GLY A 205 4.32 -12.47 6.32
N GLY A 206 3.17 -11.97 6.80
CA GLY A 206 2.72 -12.09 8.19
C GLY A 206 2.21 -13.49 8.51
N PHE A 207 2.20 -13.88 9.80
CA PHE A 207 1.67 -15.17 10.22
C PHE A 207 0.14 -15.22 10.09
N ALA A 208 -0.39 -16.41 9.88
CA ALA A 208 -1.82 -16.68 9.80
C ALA A 208 -2.23 -17.75 10.87
N PRO A 209 -2.11 -17.44 12.17
CA PRO A 209 -2.48 -18.36 13.26
C PRO A 209 -3.96 -18.34 13.52
N THR A 210 -4.54 -19.45 13.98
CA THR A 210 -5.91 -19.50 14.48
C THR A 210 -5.95 -18.93 15.90
N LEU A 211 -6.05 -17.60 16.02
CA LEU A 211 -6.23 -16.89 17.29
C LEU A 211 -7.72 -16.68 17.60
N ASP A 212 -8.05 -16.33 18.85
CA ASP A 212 -9.41 -16.23 19.35
C ASP A 212 -9.97 -14.79 19.24
N GLY A 213 -9.89 -14.20 18.04
CA GLY A 213 -10.40 -12.87 17.73
C GLY A 213 -9.35 -11.74 17.82
N THR A 214 -9.83 -10.52 17.63
CA THR A 214 -9.02 -9.30 17.51
C THR A 214 -8.16 -9.04 18.74
N GLU A 215 -8.72 -9.17 19.96
CA GLU A 215 -7.98 -8.87 21.20
C GLU A 215 -6.88 -9.91 21.48
N ASP A 216 -7.12 -11.20 21.20
CA ASP A 216 -6.07 -12.23 21.33
C ASP A 216 -4.91 -11.98 20.34
N ALA A 217 -5.20 -11.47 19.17
CA ALA A 217 -4.16 -11.05 18.21
C ALA A 217 -3.32 -9.88 18.77
N LEU A 218 -3.97 -8.84 19.29
CA LEU A 218 -3.31 -7.70 19.90
C LEU A 218 -2.45 -8.09 21.10
N ASP A 219 -3.01 -8.89 22.04
CA ASP A 219 -2.28 -9.37 23.22
C ASP A 219 -1.07 -10.22 22.82
N THR A 220 -1.20 -11.05 21.79
CA THR A 220 -0.11 -11.87 21.25
C THR A 220 1.02 -11.01 20.68
N ILE A 221 0.69 -9.91 19.97
CA ILE A 221 1.65 -8.95 19.46
C ILE A 221 2.36 -8.21 20.59
N LEU A 222 1.62 -7.75 21.59
CA LEU A 222 2.22 -7.08 22.76
C LEU A 222 3.22 -8.00 23.47
N MET A 223 2.88 -9.27 23.68
CA MET A 223 3.79 -10.27 24.23
C MET A 223 5.07 -10.43 23.37
N ALA A 224 4.93 -10.42 22.04
CA ALA A 224 6.09 -10.51 21.14
C ALA A 224 6.99 -9.27 21.22
N ILE A 225 6.42 -8.07 21.31
CA ILE A 225 7.15 -6.80 21.48
C ILE A 225 7.95 -6.81 22.79
N GLU A 226 7.31 -7.18 23.90
CA GLU A 226 7.94 -7.26 25.23
C GLU A 226 9.05 -8.33 25.27
N ASN A 227 8.79 -9.52 24.69
CA ASN A 227 9.78 -10.58 24.60
C ASN A 227 11.01 -10.20 23.74
N ALA A 228 10.82 -9.33 22.76
CA ALA A 228 11.91 -8.76 21.95
C ALA A 228 12.69 -7.67 22.73
N GLY A 229 12.23 -7.26 23.91
CA GLY A 229 12.88 -6.27 24.75
C GLY A 229 12.48 -4.81 24.44
N TYR A 230 11.45 -4.60 23.63
CA TYR A 230 10.99 -3.27 23.28
C TYR A 230 9.78 -2.84 24.11
N LYS A 231 9.62 -1.53 24.28
CA LYS A 231 8.51 -0.92 25.00
C LYS A 231 7.34 -0.65 24.09
N SER A 232 6.24 -1.38 24.32
CA SER A 232 4.99 -1.15 23.64
C SER A 232 4.42 0.25 23.97
N GLY A 233 3.92 0.95 22.98
CA GLY A 233 3.39 2.31 23.10
C GLY A 233 4.42 3.44 23.06
N GLU A 234 5.71 3.16 23.39
CA GLU A 234 6.79 4.14 23.33
C GLU A 234 7.68 3.92 22.09
N GLN A 235 8.24 2.72 21.94
CA GLN A 235 9.15 2.38 20.85
C GLN A 235 8.45 1.74 19.68
N VAL A 236 7.39 0.97 19.95
CA VAL A 236 6.61 0.25 18.94
C VAL A 236 5.14 0.50 19.21
N LYS A 237 4.43 0.93 18.20
CA LYS A 237 2.97 1.03 18.20
C LYS A 237 2.36 0.04 17.22
N ILE A 238 1.05 -0.11 17.26
CA ILE A 238 0.28 -1.04 16.43
C ILE A 238 -0.52 -0.24 15.40
N ALA A 239 -0.59 -0.75 14.18
CA ALA A 239 -1.55 -0.30 13.19
C ALA A 239 -2.47 -1.46 12.80
N LEU A 240 -3.71 -1.12 12.46
CA LEU A 240 -4.72 -2.06 12.01
C LEU A 240 -5.16 -1.73 10.59
N ASP A 241 -5.42 -2.77 9.80
CA ASP A 241 -6.26 -2.70 8.62
C ASP A 241 -7.51 -3.54 8.91
N CYS A 242 -8.64 -2.88 9.04
CA CYS A 242 -9.90 -3.55 9.34
C CYS A 242 -10.52 -4.16 8.09
N ALA A 243 -10.29 -3.60 6.91
CA ALA A 243 -10.97 -3.95 5.65
C ALA A 243 -12.48 -4.12 5.86
N ALA A 244 -13.12 -3.13 6.51
CA ALA A 244 -14.45 -3.28 7.08
C ALA A 244 -15.55 -3.50 6.03
N ALA A 245 -15.32 -3.12 4.77
CA ALA A 245 -16.19 -3.43 3.64
C ALA A 245 -16.41 -4.94 3.46
N GLU A 246 -15.42 -5.76 3.83
CA GLU A 246 -15.52 -7.21 3.72
C GLU A 246 -16.60 -7.85 4.62
N PHE A 247 -16.98 -7.19 5.71
CA PHE A 247 -18.02 -7.66 6.64
C PHE A 247 -19.15 -6.65 6.84
N TYR A 248 -19.28 -5.66 5.98
CA TYR A 248 -20.42 -4.74 5.96
C TYR A 248 -21.53 -5.30 5.09
N VAL A 249 -22.70 -5.57 5.70
CA VAL A 249 -23.84 -6.17 5.00
C VAL A 249 -25.12 -5.47 5.47
N ASP A 250 -25.91 -4.96 4.54
CA ASP A 250 -27.21 -4.33 4.81
C ASP A 250 -27.19 -3.25 5.90
N GLY A 251 -26.15 -2.43 5.95
CA GLY A 251 -25.99 -1.34 6.90
C GLY A 251 -25.46 -1.76 8.27
N VAL A 252 -24.92 -2.97 8.39
CA VAL A 252 -24.41 -3.55 9.63
C VAL A 252 -23.04 -4.16 9.42
N TYR A 253 -22.13 -3.93 10.35
CA TYR A 253 -20.82 -4.60 10.42
C TYR A 253 -20.99 -5.96 11.09
N ASP A 254 -21.04 -7.01 10.29
CA ASP A 254 -21.36 -8.38 10.71
C ASP A 254 -20.09 -9.22 10.91
N TYR A 255 -19.57 -9.22 12.12
CA TYR A 255 -18.37 -9.97 12.48
C TYR A 255 -18.57 -11.50 12.42
N THR A 256 -19.83 -11.98 12.41
CA THR A 256 -20.12 -13.42 12.34
C THR A 256 -19.61 -14.05 11.04
N LYS A 257 -19.38 -13.23 10.00
CA LYS A 257 -18.80 -13.68 8.73
C LYS A 257 -17.42 -14.36 8.92
N PHE A 258 -16.60 -13.84 9.82
CA PHE A 258 -15.27 -14.36 10.11
C PHE A 258 -15.16 -15.07 11.45
N GLU A 259 -15.86 -14.55 12.48
CA GLU A 259 -15.75 -15.02 13.86
C GLU A 259 -16.81 -16.09 14.24
N GLY A 260 -17.69 -16.45 13.28
CA GLY A 260 -18.75 -17.44 13.50
C GLY A 260 -19.70 -17.03 14.63
N ASP A 261 -20.12 -17.99 15.46
CA ASP A 261 -21.09 -17.75 16.54
C ASP A 261 -20.61 -16.77 17.64
N LYS A 262 -19.32 -16.46 17.68
CA LYS A 262 -18.76 -15.47 18.62
C LYS A 262 -18.82 -14.04 18.08
N GLY A 263 -18.95 -13.88 16.76
CA GLY A 263 -19.02 -12.57 16.12
C GLY A 263 -20.26 -11.79 16.56
N VAL A 264 -20.09 -10.48 16.66
CA VAL A 264 -21.17 -9.54 16.98
C VAL A 264 -21.55 -8.73 15.75
N LYS A 265 -22.75 -8.16 15.75
CA LYS A 265 -23.20 -7.23 14.74
C LYS A 265 -23.19 -5.83 15.31
N ARG A 266 -22.65 -4.87 14.58
CA ARG A 266 -22.57 -3.47 14.99
C ARG A 266 -23.18 -2.55 13.93
N THR A 267 -23.94 -1.58 14.36
CA THR A 267 -24.30 -0.42 13.54
C THR A 267 -23.05 0.43 13.28
N SER A 268 -23.12 1.37 12.33
CA SER A 268 -22.00 2.29 12.05
C SER A 268 -21.53 3.05 13.30
N GLU A 269 -22.47 3.51 14.14
CA GLU A 269 -22.17 4.21 15.39
C GLU A 269 -21.49 3.30 16.42
N GLU A 270 -21.95 2.06 16.57
CA GLU A 270 -21.36 1.06 17.47
C GLU A 270 -19.97 0.61 16.97
N GLN A 271 -19.76 0.52 15.66
CA GLN A 271 -18.46 0.22 15.05
C GLN A 271 -17.46 1.35 15.33
N ALA A 272 -17.85 2.60 15.11
CA ALA A 272 -17.02 3.76 15.42
C ALA A 272 -16.65 3.82 16.91
N GLN A 273 -17.62 3.55 17.79
CA GLN A 273 -17.39 3.50 19.24
C GLN A 273 -16.43 2.38 19.64
N TYR A 274 -16.59 1.18 19.07
CA TYR A 274 -15.71 0.03 19.32
C TYR A 274 -14.25 0.33 18.92
N LEU A 275 -14.02 0.91 17.74
CA LEU A 275 -12.68 1.26 17.28
C LEU A 275 -12.03 2.34 18.16
N ALA A 276 -12.81 3.34 18.60
CA ALA A 276 -12.32 4.36 19.52
C ALA A 276 -11.97 3.78 20.91
N GLU A 277 -12.72 2.82 21.41
CA GLU A 277 -12.44 2.14 22.69
C GLU A 277 -11.20 1.24 22.56
N LEU A 278 -11.06 0.51 21.45
CA LEU A 278 -9.91 -0.34 21.17
C LEU A 278 -8.60 0.50 21.11
N SER A 279 -8.68 1.69 20.49
CA SER A 279 -7.55 2.64 20.40
C SER A 279 -7.12 3.21 21.75
N LYS A 280 -8.03 3.26 22.73
CA LYS A 280 -7.71 3.68 24.10
C LYS A 280 -7.14 2.53 24.95
N LYS A 281 -7.52 1.29 24.64
CA LYS A 281 -7.11 0.08 25.37
C LYS A 281 -5.73 -0.40 24.95
N TYR A 282 -5.39 -0.28 23.67
CA TYR A 282 -4.16 -0.77 23.06
C TYR A 282 -3.32 0.38 22.47
N PRO A 283 -2.02 0.23 22.30
CA PRO A 283 -1.15 1.27 21.75
C PRO A 283 -1.31 1.40 20.22
N ILE A 284 -2.54 1.52 19.75
CA ILE A 284 -2.87 1.68 18.34
C ILE A 284 -2.61 3.14 17.95
N ILE A 285 -1.93 3.35 16.82
CA ILE A 285 -1.63 4.68 16.26
C ILE A 285 -2.31 4.91 14.92
N SER A 286 -2.72 3.85 14.23
CA SER A 286 -3.33 3.94 12.90
C SER A 286 -4.38 2.87 12.69
N ILE A 287 -5.51 3.25 12.08
CA ILE A 287 -6.59 2.35 11.65
C ILE A 287 -6.89 2.65 10.19
N GLU A 288 -6.74 1.64 9.35
CA GLU A 288 -7.09 1.66 7.93
C GLU A 288 -8.46 1.01 7.74
N ASP A 289 -9.30 1.64 6.90
CA ASP A 289 -10.61 1.17 6.48
C ASP A 289 -11.46 0.59 7.63
N GLY A 290 -11.56 1.38 8.72
CA GLY A 290 -12.38 1.03 9.89
C GLY A 290 -13.88 0.99 9.60
N MET A 291 -14.30 1.55 8.46
CA MET A 291 -15.69 1.61 7.97
C MET A 291 -15.73 1.22 6.49
N ASP A 292 -16.92 0.87 5.99
CA ASP A 292 -17.16 0.60 4.56
C ASP A 292 -16.93 1.85 3.69
N GLU A 293 -16.45 1.67 2.46
CA GLU A 293 -16.11 2.74 1.52
C GLU A 293 -17.29 3.61 1.07
N ASN A 294 -18.52 3.17 1.32
CA ASN A 294 -19.75 3.90 1.02
C ASN A 294 -20.46 4.42 2.28
N ASP A 295 -20.02 4.02 3.49
CA ASP A 295 -20.57 4.47 4.77
C ASP A 295 -19.95 5.79 5.23
N TRP A 296 -20.17 6.87 4.48
CA TRP A 296 -19.61 8.20 4.75
C TRP A 296 -20.04 8.77 6.10
N ASP A 297 -21.27 8.49 6.55
CA ASP A 297 -21.76 8.91 7.85
C ASP A 297 -21.05 8.15 8.98
N GLY A 298 -20.82 6.86 8.82
CA GLY A 298 -20.02 6.05 9.73
C GLY A 298 -18.56 6.52 9.80
N TRP A 299 -17.93 6.82 8.67
CA TRP A 299 -16.60 7.42 8.62
C TRP A 299 -16.53 8.76 9.36
N LYS A 300 -17.56 9.59 9.23
CA LYS A 300 -17.65 10.85 9.97
C LYS A 300 -17.73 10.61 11.48
N ALA A 301 -18.60 9.71 11.90
CA ALA A 301 -18.71 9.33 13.32
C ALA A 301 -17.40 8.78 13.89
N LEU A 302 -16.67 7.93 13.12
CA LEU A 302 -15.36 7.42 13.49
C LEU A 302 -14.33 8.56 13.62
N THR A 303 -14.31 9.48 12.65
CA THR A 303 -13.38 10.63 12.67
C THR A 303 -13.61 11.53 13.88
N GLU A 304 -14.87 11.81 14.22
CA GLU A 304 -15.23 12.61 15.39
C GLU A 304 -14.85 11.94 16.72
N LYS A 305 -14.87 10.58 16.80
CA LYS A 305 -14.56 9.83 18.01
C LYS A 305 -13.09 9.50 18.21
N ALA A 306 -12.37 9.27 17.12
CA ALA A 306 -11.02 8.70 17.15
C ALA A 306 -9.97 9.51 16.39
N GLY A 307 -10.36 10.49 15.56
CA GLY A 307 -9.43 11.22 14.69
C GLY A 307 -8.35 12.02 15.41
N ASP A 308 -8.61 12.46 16.65
CA ASP A 308 -7.63 13.11 17.53
C ASP A 308 -6.75 12.11 18.32
N LEU A 309 -7.07 10.81 18.25
CA LEU A 309 -6.36 9.76 19.00
C LEU A 309 -5.44 8.92 18.10
N VAL A 310 -5.88 8.68 16.87
CA VAL A 310 -5.22 7.79 15.92
C VAL A 310 -5.33 8.32 14.50
N GLN A 311 -4.37 7.95 13.67
CA GLN A 311 -4.46 8.13 12.24
C GLN A 311 -5.57 7.24 11.66
N LEU A 312 -6.47 7.84 10.88
CA LEU A 312 -7.56 7.16 10.17
C LEU A 312 -7.25 7.19 8.69
N VAL A 313 -6.88 6.03 8.15
CA VAL A 313 -6.42 5.87 6.76
C VAL A 313 -7.57 5.39 5.88
N GLY A 314 -7.89 6.15 4.83
CA GLY A 314 -8.81 5.68 3.78
C GLY A 314 -8.03 4.97 2.66
N ASP A 315 -8.25 3.66 2.50
CA ASP A 315 -7.81 2.87 1.35
C ASP A 315 -8.93 2.78 0.32
N ASP A 316 -9.89 1.89 0.49
CA ASP A 316 -11.04 1.74 -0.41
C ASP A 316 -11.94 2.98 -0.40
N LEU A 317 -11.95 3.72 0.72
CA LEU A 317 -12.64 5.02 0.80
C LEU A 317 -12.15 6.00 -0.27
N PHE A 318 -10.84 6.11 -0.50
CA PHE A 318 -10.24 7.12 -1.37
C PHE A 318 -9.67 6.57 -2.68
N VAL A 319 -9.26 5.32 -2.72
CA VAL A 319 -8.67 4.61 -3.87
C VAL A 319 -7.62 5.42 -4.64
N THR A 320 -6.78 6.15 -3.91
CA THR A 320 -5.76 7.06 -4.48
C THR A 320 -6.34 8.11 -5.45
N ASN A 321 -7.65 8.40 -5.36
CA ASN A 321 -8.39 9.25 -6.29
C ASN A 321 -8.65 10.64 -5.70
N VAL A 322 -8.18 11.69 -6.39
CA VAL A 322 -8.30 13.09 -5.95
C VAL A 322 -9.75 13.56 -5.78
N THR A 323 -10.70 13.01 -6.55
CA THR A 323 -12.12 13.39 -6.44
C THR A 323 -12.72 12.84 -5.14
N ARG A 324 -12.44 11.59 -4.79
CA ARG A 324 -12.91 10.99 -3.54
C ARG A 324 -12.19 11.60 -2.33
N LEU A 325 -10.88 11.85 -2.46
CA LEU A 325 -10.10 12.52 -1.43
C LEU A 325 -10.61 13.94 -1.16
N SER A 326 -10.91 14.73 -2.20
CA SER A 326 -11.50 16.07 -2.06
C SER A 326 -12.81 16.04 -1.28
N LYS A 327 -13.68 15.07 -1.59
CA LYS A 327 -14.94 14.88 -0.84
C LYS A 327 -14.68 14.60 0.64
N GLY A 328 -13.71 13.74 0.97
CA GLY A 328 -13.35 13.44 2.37
C GLY A 328 -12.82 14.67 3.10
N ILE A 329 -11.92 15.44 2.46
CA ILE A 329 -11.36 16.67 3.00
C ILE A 329 -12.48 17.70 3.27
N GLU A 330 -13.38 17.92 2.30
CA GLU A 330 -14.49 18.87 2.43
C GLU A 330 -15.46 18.52 3.57
N GLN A 331 -15.61 17.22 3.86
CA GLN A 331 -16.49 16.74 4.93
C GLN A 331 -15.78 16.52 6.27
N GLY A 332 -14.45 16.67 6.33
CA GLY A 332 -13.65 16.41 7.52
C GLY A 332 -13.68 14.93 7.92
N ILE A 333 -13.50 14.04 6.96
CA ILE A 333 -13.58 12.58 7.11
C ILE A 333 -12.20 11.96 6.91
N ALA A 334 -11.76 11.10 7.86
CA ALA A 334 -10.41 10.55 7.94
C ALA A 334 -9.35 11.65 8.19
N ASN A 335 -8.07 11.30 8.22
CA ASN A 335 -6.95 12.23 8.34
C ASN A 335 -5.69 11.74 7.62
N SER A 336 -5.83 10.62 6.87
CA SER A 336 -4.76 10.01 6.08
C SER A 336 -5.34 9.29 4.86
N ILE A 337 -4.51 9.10 3.83
CA ILE A 337 -4.83 8.32 2.64
C ILE A 337 -3.80 7.22 2.40
N LEU A 338 -4.25 6.02 2.03
CA LEU A 338 -3.39 4.99 1.48
C LEU A 338 -3.14 5.26 -0.01
N ILE A 339 -1.90 5.10 -0.43
CA ILE A 339 -1.46 5.38 -1.81
C ILE A 339 -1.06 4.07 -2.48
N LYS A 340 -1.89 3.60 -3.38
CA LYS A 340 -1.66 2.43 -4.22
C LYS A 340 -1.60 2.87 -5.69
N VAL A 341 -0.43 2.85 -6.29
CA VAL A 341 -0.19 3.38 -7.65
C VAL A 341 -1.12 2.76 -8.70
N ASN A 342 -1.50 1.49 -8.53
CA ASN A 342 -2.37 0.80 -9.49
C ASN A 342 -3.87 1.08 -9.31
N GLN A 343 -4.30 1.62 -8.17
CA GLN A 343 -5.70 2.04 -7.95
C GLN A 343 -6.10 3.22 -8.82
N ILE A 344 -5.12 4.05 -9.21
CA ILE A 344 -5.32 5.22 -10.06
C ILE A 344 -4.67 5.06 -11.44
N GLY A 345 -3.51 4.41 -11.54
CA GLY A 345 -2.93 3.91 -12.77
C GLY A 345 -1.92 4.81 -13.49
N THR A 346 -1.51 5.95 -12.92
CA THR A 346 -0.36 6.74 -13.40
C THR A 346 0.43 7.35 -12.24
N LEU A 347 1.71 7.62 -12.48
CA LEU A 347 2.56 8.32 -11.52
C LEU A 347 2.10 9.77 -11.29
N SER A 348 1.68 10.47 -12.35
CA SER A 348 1.22 11.86 -12.24
C SER A 348 -0.04 12.01 -11.39
N GLU A 349 -1.02 11.09 -11.51
CA GLU A 349 -2.22 11.09 -10.67
C GLU A 349 -1.87 10.70 -9.23
N THR A 350 -0.95 9.74 -9.04
CA THR A 350 -0.44 9.35 -7.71
C THR A 350 0.18 10.54 -6.98
N ILE A 351 1.08 11.27 -7.65
CA ILE A 351 1.69 12.49 -7.10
C ILE A 351 0.61 13.52 -6.73
N SER A 352 -0.38 13.71 -7.59
CA SER A 352 -1.47 14.66 -7.34
C SER A 352 -2.30 14.31 -6.10
N ALA A 353 -2.52 13.02 -5.85
CA ALA A 353 -3.23 12.55 -4.65
C ALA A 353 -2.43 12.82 -3.37
N VAL A 354 -1.12 12.51 -3.38
CA VAL A 354 -0.23 12.79 -2.24
C VAL A 354 -0.13 14.30 -1.97
N GLU A 355 0.07 15.11 -3.00
CA GLU A 355 0.12 16.57 -2.85
C GLU A 355 -1.19 17.15 -2.30
N MET A 356 -2.34 16.67 -2.76
CA MET A 356 -3.64 17.11 -2.26
C MET A 356 -3.80 16.78 -0.78
N ALA A 357 -3.47 15.54 -0.38
CA ALA A 357 -3.50 15.10 1.02
C ALA A 357 -2.64 16.00 1.91
N HIS A 358 -1.37 16.17 1.56
CA HIS A 358 -0.43 16.97 2.36
C HIS A 358 -0.85 18.45 2.48
N ARG A 359 -1.37 19.06 1.39
CA ARG A 359 -1.89 20.44 1.43
C ARG A 359 -3.12 20.61 2.33
N ALA A 360 -3.87 19.55 2.52
CA ALA A 360 -5.03 19.53 3.41
C ALA A 360 -4.71 19.17 4.86
N GLY A 361 -3.42 18.90 5.17
CA GLY A 361 -2.99 18.44 6.49
C GLY A 361 -3.22 16.94 6.74
N TYR A 362 -3.58 16.17 5.71
CA TYR A 362 -3.65 14.70 5.79
C TYR A 362 -2.25 14.12 5.65
N THR A 363 -2.00 13.00 6.31
CA THR A 363 -0.84 12.16 6.05
C THR A 363 -1.09 11.23 4.85
N SER A 364 -0.04 10.59 4.36
CA SER A 364 -0.15 9.58 3.32
C SER A 364 0.71 8.36 3.65
N VAL A 365 0.25 7.18 3.26
CA VAL A 365 0.96 5.92 3.45
C VAL A 365 1.19 5.31 2.08
N MET A 366 2.45 5.18 1.64
CA MET A 366 2.76 4.45 0.41
C MET A 366 2.54 2.96 0.63
N SER A 367 1.81 2.30 -0.27
CA SER A 367 1.38 0.92 -0.05
C SER A 367 1.68 0.00 -1.24
N HIS A 368 1.98 -1.26 -0.88
CA HIS A 368 2.01 -2.41 -1.77
C HIS A 368 0.59 -2.88 -2.13
N ARG A 369 0.52 -4.00 -2.88
CA ARG A 369 -0.70 -4.82 -3.04
C ARG A 369 -0.41 -6.24 -2.56
N SER A 370 -1.46 -7.04 -2.41
CA SER A 370 -1.32 -8.46 -2.03
C SER A 370 -0.56 -9.28 -3.07
N GLY A 371 -0.72 -9.01 -4.37
CA GLY A 371 0.10 -9.54 -5.45
C GLY A 371 1.21 -8.57 -5.84
N GLU A 372 2.43 -8.84 -5.39
CA GLU A 372 3.62 -8.04 -5.66
C GLU A 372 4.62 -8.78 -6.57
N THR A 373 5.64 -8.05 -7.01
CA THR A 373 6.82 -8.58 -7.71
C THR A 373 8.08 -8.12 -6.97
N GLU A 374 9.27 -8.37 -7.53
CA GLU A 374 10.52 -7.81 -7.03
C GLU A 374 10.68 -6.31 -7.31
N ASP A 375 9.76 -5.70 -8.07
CA ASP A 375 9.77 -4.26 -8.33
C ASP A 375 9.70 -3.49 -7.01
N ASN A 376 10.61 -2.52 -6.84
CA ASN A 376 10.78 -1.75 -5.60
C ASN A 376 10.38 -0.27 -5.75
N THR A 377 9.70 0.08 -6.83
CA THR A 377 9.34 1.47 -7.17
C THR A 377 8.67 2.21 -6.02
N ILE A 378 7.78 1.54 -5.27
CA ILE A 378 7.07 2.19 -4.15
C ILE A 378 7.99 2.60 -3.00
N ALA A 379 9.14 1.96 -2.84
CA ALA A 379 10.15 2.37 -1.86
C ALA A 379 10.76 3.72 -2.27
N ASP A 380 11.16 3.85 -3.54
CA ASP A 380 11.64 5.13 -4.09
C ASP A 380 10.58 6.23 -4.00
N LEU A 381 9.31 5.90 -4.33
CA LEU A 381 8.21 6.87 -4.29
C LEU A 381 7.87 7.31 -2.85
N ALA A 382 7.98 6.44 -1.86
CA ALA A 382 7.79 6.81 -0.46
C ALA A 382 8.77 7.91 -0.03
N VAL A 383 10.05 7.78 -0.41
CA VAL A 383 11.08 8.79 -0.12
C VAL A 383 10.90 10.02 -1.01
N ALA A 384 10.64 9.83 -2.30
CA ALA A 384 10.46 10.92 -3.26
C ALA A 384 9.33 11.89 -2.85
N LEU A 385 8.22 11.35 -2.39
CA LEU A 385 7.01 12.11 -2.05
C LEU A 385 6.93 12.46 -0.56
N ASN A 386 7.96 12.10 0.24
CA ASN A 386 7.99 12.32 1.68
C ASN A 386 6.69 11.84 2.36
N THR A 387 6.22 10.64 2.02
CA THR A 387 4.99 10.10 2.61
C THR A 387 5.14 9.84 4.12
N GLY A 388 6.38 9.70 4.59
CA GLY A 388 6.68 9.45 6.00
C GLY A 388 6.31 8.07 6.50
N GLN A 389 5.53 7.29 5.73
CA GLN A 389 5.04 5.96 6.10
C GLN A 389 5.00 5.05 4.87
N ILE A 390 5.24 3.74 5.07
CA ILE A 390 5.12 2.72 4.03
C ILE A 390 4.49 1.45 4.60
N LYS A 391 3.47 0.92 3.91
CA LYS A 391 2.82 -0.36 4.16
C LYS A 391 3.25 -1.33 3.06
N THR A 392 4.18 -2.25 3.35
CA THR A 392 4.72 -3.15 2.34
C THR A 392 4.94 -4.58 2.83
N GLY A 393 4.07 -5.04 3.73
CA GLY A 393 4.06 -6.40 4.25
C GLY A 393 5.01 -6.61 5.42
N SER A 394 5.31 -7.87 5.71
CA SER A 394 6.09 -8.29 6.87
C SER A 394 7.59 -8.37 6.59
N ALA A 395 8.37 -8.73 7.62
CA ALA A 395 9.81 -9.03 7.53
C ALA A 395 10.09 -10.41 6.91
N SER A 396 9.30 -10.84 5.95
CA SER A 396 9.45 -12.12 5.24
C SER A 396 8.89 -12.02 3.81
N ARG A 397 9.25 -12.94 2.95
CA ARG A 397 9.01 -13.02 1.50
C ARG A 397 9.80 -11.95 0.72
N SER A 398 10.47 -12.40 -0.35
CA SER A 398 11.40 -11.56 -1.13
C SER A 398 10.70 -10.38 -1.84
N ASP A 399 9.44 -10.55 -2.24
CA ASP A 399 8.61 -9.50 -2.82
C ASP A 399 8.35 -8.32 -1.87
N ARG A 400 8.30 -8.58 -0.55
CA ARG A 400 8.19 -7.55 0.50
C ARG A 400 9.57 -7.00 0.85
N MET A 401 10.53 -7.88 1.10
CA MET A 401 11.89 -7.50 1.45
C MET A 401 12.60 -6.68 0.36
N ALA A 402 12.22 -6.83 -0.91
CA ALA A 402 12.75 -6.01 -2.01
C ALA A 402 12.58 -4.51 -1.75
N LYS A 403 11.42 -4.09 -1.20
CA LYS A 403 11.12 -2.70 -0.86
C LYS A 403 11.92 -2.22 0.35
N TYR A 404 11.98 -3.03 1.42
CA TYR A 404 12.79 -2.72 2.60
C TYR A 404 14.28 -2.64 2.27
N ASN A 405 14.80 -3.58 1.47
CA ASN A 405 16.20 -3.56 1.02
C ASN A 405 16.50 -2.32 0.16
N GLN A 406 15.54 -1.84 -0.63
CA GLN A 406 15.71 -0.61 -1.39
C GLN A 406 15.78 0.62 -0.47
N LEU A 407 14.94 0.69 0.56
CA LEU A 407 14.98 1.76 1.54
C LEU A 407 16.28 1.78 2.35
N LEU A 408 16.86 0.61 2.66
CA LEU A 408 18.20 0.52 3.27
C LEU A 408 19.29 1.09 2.35
N ARG A 409 19.23 0.81 1.04
CA ARG A 409 20.17 1.41 0.06
C ARG A 409 20.00 2.93 -0.04
N ILE A 410 18.76 3.40 -0.03
CA ILE A 410 18.46 4.85 -0.06
C ILE A 410 18.97 5.52 1.21
N GLU A 411 18.81 4.90 2.38
CA GLU A 411 19.36 5.41 3.63
C GLU A 411 20.90 5.54 3.57
N GLU A 412 21.58 4.51 3.02
CA GLU A 412 23.03 4.52 2.81
C GLU A 412 23.46 5.63 1.85
N GLU A 413 22.78 5.83 0.73
CA GLU A 413 23.05 6.90 -0.25
C GLU A 413 22.82 8.30 0.32
N LEU A 414 21.86 8.47 1.23
CA LEU A 414 21.55 9.74 1.87
C LEU A 414 22.52 10.07 3.01
N GLU A 415 23.19 9.07 3.57
CA GLU A 415 24.13 9.23 4.69
C GLU A 415 23.52 10.06 5.84
N HIS A 416 24.21 11.10 6.29
CA HIS A 416 23.75 12.00 7.35
C HIS A 416 22.57 12.90 6.96
N SER A 417 22.17 12.91 5.69
CA SER A 417 20.96 13.62 5.23
C SER A 417 19.69 12.79 5.39
N ALA A 418 19.81 11.49 5.66
CA ALA A 418 18.68 10.62 5.92
C ALA A 418 17.91 11.08 7.16
N PHE A 419 16.61 11.22 7.03
CA PHE A 419 15.73 11.60 8.12
C PHE A 419 14.68 10.53 8.36
N TYR A 420 14.70 9.92 9.55
CA TYR A 420 13.65 9.01 9.99
C TYR A 420 12.67 9.77 10.90
N PRO A 421 11.42 9.93 10.53
CA PRO A 421 10.50 10.90 11.15
C PRO A 421 9.97 10.49 12.52
N GLN A 422 10.03 9.20 12.88
CA GLN A 422 9.50 8.68 14.13
C GLN A 422 7.99 8.99 14.28
N ASP A 423 7.56 9.49 15.45
CA ASP A 423 6.19 9.94 15.73
C ASP A 423 5.75 11.16 14.90
N LYS A 424 6.71 11.94 14.37
CA LYS A 424 6.41 13.06 13.45
C LYS A 424 5.88 12.63 12.08
N ALA A 425 5.87 11.32 11.79
CA ALA A 425 5.18 10.79 10.62
C ALA A 425 3.65 10.94 10.69
N PHE A 426 3.12 11.26 11.87
CA PHE A 426 1.68 11.38 12.15
C PHE A 426 1.33 12.83 12.51
N ASN A 427 0.13 13.25 12.13
CA ASN A 427 -0.44 14.56 12.48
C ASN A 427 -1.46 14.39 13.63
N LEU A 428 -1.01 13.87 14.78
CA LEU A 428 -1.81 13.58 15.98
C LEU A 428 -1.49 14.54 17.12
#